data_156f8e6df67d849288bda1a2ef7e1b0f
#
_entry.id   156f8e6df67d849288bda1a2ef7e1b0f
#
_cell.length_a   1.000
_cell.length_b   1.000
_cell.length_c   1.000
_cell.angle_alpha   90.00
_cell.angle_beta   90.00
_cell.angle_gamma   90.00
#
_symmetry.space_group_name_H-M   'P 1'
#
loop_
_entity.id
_entity.type
_entity.pdbx_description
1 polymer ?
#
loop_
_entity_poly.entity_id
_entity_poly.type
_entity_poly.pdbx_seq_one_letter_code
_entity_poly.pdbx_strand_id
1 'polypeptide(L)'
;MVKVSGEDLCIKEPKTKAGNRYVYFSPEMGTLLKEYRRYCETEALHYEGRTITDNDFLFRKHELDEPMTPTTFTWRFKLILKKNDLPYNLNVHSLRHTNASLLIANDTDVATVSSLLGHAQVSTTLDIYTHAFDKNKKAASDKLHNALEI
;
A
#
# COMPACT_ATOMS: atom_id res chain seq x y z
N MET A 1 -4.72 12.35 -4.09
CA MET A 1 -5.75 11.29 -3.90
C MET A 1 -6.81 11.44 -4.98
N VAL A 2 -7.05 10.39 -5.75
CA VAL A 2 -8.08 10.38 -6.80
C VAL A 2 -9.43 10.05 -6.17
N LYS A 3 -10.44 10.85 -6.43
CA LYS A 3 -11.84 10.60 -6.06
C LYS A 3 -12.72 10.70 -7.29
N VAL A 4 -13.72 9.84 -7.37
CA VAL A 4 -14.80 9.94 -8.34
C VAL A 4 -15.97 10.60 -7.62
N SER A 5 -16.43 11.74 -8.14
CA SER A 5 -17.62 12.43 -7.64
C SER A 5 -18.49 12.77 -8.84
N GLY A 6 -19.64 12.13 -8.97
CA GLY A 6 -20.44 12.22 -10.18
C GLY A 6 -19.74 11.58 -11.38
N GLU A 7 -19.72 12.23 -12.52
CA GLU A 7 -19.03 11.80 -13.74
C GLU A 7 -17.57 12.30 -13.81
N ASP A 8 -17.16 13.21 -12.92
CA ASP A 8 -15.86 13.86 -13.00
C ASP A 8 -14.81 13.22 -12.07
N LEU A 9 -13.62 13.04 -12.61
CA LEU A 9 -12.44 12.56 -11.89
C LEU A 9 -11.79 13.74 -11.17
N CYS A 10 -11.84 13.75 -9.84
CA CYS A 10 -11.31 14.84 -9.04
C CYS A 10 -10.04 14.40 -8.31
N ILE A 11 -8.92 15.08 -8.60
CA ILE A 11 -7.66 14.89 -7.90
C ILE A 11 -7.61 15.87 -6.73
N LYS A 12 -7.49 15.36 -5.51
CA LYS A 12 -7.41 16.17 -4.29
C LYS A 12 -6.17 15.80 -3.50
N GLU A 13 -5.63 16.77 -2.80
CA GLU A 13 -4.59 16.53 -1.82
C GLU A 13 -5.05 15.54 -0.72
N PRO A 14 -4.11 14.84 -0.07
CA PRO A 14 -4.43 13.99 1.07
C PRO A 14 -5.14 14.80 2.15
N LYS A 15 -6.19 14.24 2.77
CA LYS A 15 -6.97 14.92 3.82
C LYS A 15 -6.18 15.21 5.10
N THR A 16 -5.08 14.48 5.33
CA THR A 16 -4.25 14.59 6.53
C THR A 16 -2.78 14.69 6.15
N LYS A 17 -1.97 15.32 6.99
CA LYS A 17 -0.51 15.37 6.82
C LYS A 17 0.11 13.97 6.74
N ALA A 18 -0.40 13.00 7.50
CA ALA A 18 0.03 11.60 7.46
C ALA A 18 -0.24 10.90 6.12
N GLY A 19 -1.14 11.44 5.29
CA GLY A 19 -1.35 10.98 3.93
C GLY A 19 -0.24 11.33 2.96
N ASN A 20 0.57 12.36 3.27
CA ASN A 20 1.75 12.74 2.50
C ASN A 20 2.98 12.09 3.14
N ARG A 21 3.41 10.96 2.60
CA ARG A 21 4.49 10.15 3.16
C ARG A 21 5.31 9.48 2.07
N TYR A 22 6.54 9.12 2.41
CA TYR A 22 7.35 8.24 1.58
C TYR A 22 6.87 6.80 1.70
N VAL A 23 6.93 6.07 0.58
CA VAL A 23 6.69 4.63 0.53
C VAL A 23 8.00 3.96 0.17
N TYR A 24 8.48 3.11 1.07
CA TYR A 24 9.71 2.34 0.87
C TYR A 24 9.35 0.98 0.28
N PHE A 25 10.16 0.51 -0.64
CA PHE A 25 9.97 -0.78 -1.31
C PHE A 25 11.33 -1.46 -1.54
N SER A 26 11.29 -2.78 -1.72
CA SER A 26 12.50 -3.57 -1.95
C SER A 26 13.14 -3.29 -3.32
N PRO A 27 14.43 -3.60 -3.52
CA PRO A 27 15.10 -3.48 -4.82
C PRO A 27 14.37 -4.21 -5.94
N GLU A 28 13.77 -5.37 -5.66
CA GLU A 28 13.00 -6.17 -6.61
C GLU A 28 11.74 -5.42 -7.06
N MET A 29 11.01 -4.81 -6.13
CA MET A 29 9.87 -3.96 -6.45
C MET A 29 10.32 -2.74 -7.26
N GLY A 30 11.49 -2.17 -6.95
CA GLY A 30 12.09 -1.08 -7.73
C GLY A 30 12.35 -1.49 -9.19
N THR A 31 12.80 -2.71 -9.41
CA THR A 31 13.02 -3.28 -10.76
C THR A 31 11.69 -3.42 -11.50
N LEU A 32 10.68 -4.02 -10.87
CA LEU A 32 9.34 -4.16 -11.45
C LEU A 32 8.70 -2.80 -11.81
N LEU A 33 8.87 -1.79 -10.97
CA LEU A 33 8.35 -0.45 -11.26
C LEU A 33 9.07 0.22 -12.44
N LYS A 34 10.38 0.00 -12.59
CA LYS A 34 11.14 0.48 -13.76
C LYS A 34 10.71 -0.23 -15.05
N GLU A 35 10.48 -1.53 -15.01
CA GLU A 35 9.95 -2.29 -16.15
C GLU A 35 8.54 -1.82 -16.52
N TYR A 36 7.69 -1.63 -15.53
CA TYR A 36 6.35 -1.09 -15.75
C TYR A 36 6.39 0.32 -16.35
N ARG A 37 7.30 1.20 -15.90
CA ARG A 37 7.50 2.52 -16.50
C ARG A 37 7.88 2.41 -17.98
N ARG A 38 8.83 1.54 -18.34
CA ARG A 38 9.22 1.32 -19.74
C ARG A 38 8.05 0.83 -20.60
N TYR A 39 7.25 -0.09 -20.05
CA TYR A 39 6.03 -0.52 -20.71
C TYR A 39 5.09 0.67 -20.95
N CYS A 40 4.84 1.50 -19.94
CA CYS A 40 4.01 2.69 -20.08
C CYS A 40 4.58 3.71 -21.10
N GLU A 41 5.89 3.88 -21.16
CA GLU A 41 6.57 4.74 -22.13
C GLU A 41 6.35 4.23 -23.56
N THR A 42 6.48 2.93 -23.79
CA THR A 42 6.20 2.31 -25.09
C THR A 42 4.74 2.50 -25.52
N GLU A 43 3.81 2.27 -24.59
CA GLU A 43 2.38 2.42 -24.84
C GLU A 43 2.00 3.88 -25.15
N ALA A 44 2.54 4.84 -24.37
CA ALA A 44 2.30 6.25 -24.58
C ALA A 44 2.82 6.73 -25.94
N LEU A 45 4.00 6.27 -26.32
CA LEU A 45 4.58 6.60 -27.63
C LEU A 45 3.74 6.00 -28.76
N HIS A 46 3.30 4.75 -28.62
CA HIS A 46 2.57 4.03 -29.65
C HIS A 46 1.14 4.56 -29.87
N TYR A 47 0.39 4.79 -28.78
CA TYR A 47 -1.03 5.16 -28.86
C TYR A 47 -1.30 6.65 -28.75
N GLU A 48 -0.45 7.41 -28.04
CA GLU A 48 -0.65 8.83 -27.75
C GLU A 48 0.35 9.73 -28.45
N GLY A 49 1.43 9.17 -29.04
CA GLY A 49 2.49 9.92 -29.74
C GLY A 49 3.29 10.84 -28.81
N ARG A 50 3.30 10.58 -27.49
CA ARG A 50 3.99 11.40 -26.50
C ARG A 50 4.92 10.58 -25.61
N THR A 51 5.84 11.26 -24.92
CA THR A 51 6.70 10.69 -23.88
C THR A 51 6.09 10.88 -22.51
N ILE A 52 6.34 9.93 -21.61
CA ILE A 52 5.98 10.03 -20.19
C ILE A 52 6.98 10.92 -19.44
N THR A 53 6.49 11.75 -18.56
CA THR A 53 7.25 12.64 -17.67
C THR A 53 7.14 12.19 -16.22
N ASP A 54 7.87 12.83 -15.31
CA ASP A 54 7.78 12.55 -13.87
C ASP A 54 6.49 13.09 -13.22
N ASN A 55 5.72 13.91 -13.97
CA ASN A 55 4.42 14.43 -13.52
C ASN A 55 3.25 13.50 -13.91
N ASP A 56 3.49 12.48 -14.73
CA ASP A 56 2.47 11.53 -15.13
C ASP A 56 2.11 10.56 -13.99
N PHE A 57 0.88 10.10 -13.99
CA PHE A 57 0.43 9.12 -12.99
C PHE A 57 1.12 7.77 -13.20
N LEU A 58 1.57 7.15 -12.11
CA LEU A 58 2.14 5.81 -12.15
C LEU A 58 1.12 4.78 -12.67
N PHE A 59 -0.11 4.85 -12.20
CA PHE A 59 -1.20 3.99 -12.66
C PHE A 59 -2.23 4.84 -13.41
N ARG A 60 -2.23 4.72 -14.73
CA ARG A 60 -3.09 5.47 -15.62
C ARG A 60 -3.98 4.57 -16.48
N LYS A 61 -5.05 5.14 -17.04
CA LYS A 61 -5.82 4.49 -18.09
C LYS A 61 -5.03 4.54 -19.38
N HIS A 62 -5.19 3.50 -20.20
CA HIS A 62 -4.37 3.24 -21.36
C HIS A 62 -4.55 4.26 -22.52
N GLU A 63 -5.65 4.93 -22.64
CA GLU A 63 -5.97 5.78 -23.79
C GLU A 63 -6.28 7.25 -23.43
N LEU A 64 -6.31 7.53 -22.15
CA LEU A 64 -6.72 8.82 -21.64
C LEU A 64 -5.73 9.24 -20.59
N ASP A 65 -4.90 10.14 -20.74
CA ASP A 65 -3.93 10.66 -19.74
C ASP A 65 -4.54 10.89 -18.32
N GLU A 66 -5.41 9.99 -17.92
CA GLU A 66 -6.15 9.97 -16.68
C GLU A 66 -5.62 8.92 -15.72
N PRO A 67 -5.61 9.19 -14.40
CA PRO A 67 -5.25 8.21 -13.40
C PRO A 67 -6.26 7.05 -13.39
N MET A 68 -5.77 5.86 -13.07
CA MET A 68 -6.62 4.71 -12.83
C MET A 68 -7.52 4.97 -11.62
N THR A 69 -8.82 4.71 -11.76
CA THR A 69 -9.76 4.88 -10.65
C THR A 69 -9.57 3.80 -9.57
N PRO A 70 -9.84 4.10 -8.30
CA PRO A 70 -9.81 3.09 -7.23
C PRO A 70 -10.71 1.88 -7.51
N THR A 71 -11.83 2.10 -8.19
CA THR A 71 -12.77 1.04 -8.59
C THR A 71 -12.14 0.08 -9.59
N THR A 72 -11.44 0.61 -10.61
CA THR A 72 -10.70 -0.21 -11.59
C THR A 72 -9.64 -1.05 -10.91
N PHE A 73 -8.92 -0.48 -9.95
CA PHE A 73 -7.89 -1.20 -9.19
C PHE A 73 -8.50 -2.36 -8.38
N THR A 74 -9.60 -2.08 -7.68
CA THR A 74 -10.34 -3.10 -6.91
C THR A 74 -10.85 -4.23 -7.82
N TRP A 75 -11.42 -3.89 -8.97
CA TRP A 75 -11.90 -4.85 -9.94
C TRP A 75 -10.78 -5.75 -10.48
N ARG A 76 -9.63 -5.16 -10.89
CA ARG A 76 -8.46 -5.91 -11.34
C ARG A 76 -7.93 -6.83 -10.25
N PHE A 77 -7.90 -6.38 -9.00
CA PHE A 77 -7.52 -7.23 -7.86
C PHE A 77 -8.43 -8.44 -7.72
N LYS A 78 -9.75 -8.26 -7.83
CA LYS A 78 -10.72 -9.38 -7.82
C LYS A 78 -10.50 -10.37 -8.97
N LEU A 79 -10.15 -9.90 -10.16
CA LEU A 79 -9.79 -10.78 -11.27
C LEU A 79 -8.54 -11.63 -10.97
N ILE A 80 -7.53 -11.03 -10.34
CA ILE A 80 -6.32 -11.76 -9.91
C ILE A 80 -6.69 -12.84 -8.90
N LEU A 81 -7.50 -12.52 -7.89
CA LEU A 81 -7.96 -13.51 -6.91
C LEU A 81 -8.67 -14.68 -7.59
N LYS A 82 -9.62 -14.38 -8.48
CA LYS A 82 -10.38 -15.40 -9.23
C LYS A 82 -9.48 -16.26 -10.10
N LYS A 83 -8.52 -15.66 -10.80
CA LYS A 83 -7.61 -16.36 -11.72
C LYS A 83 -6.65 -17.32 -11.00
N ASN A 84 -6.36 -17.06 -9.72
CA ASN A 84 -5.43 -17.85 -8.91
C ASN A 84 -6.11 -18.66 -7.80
N ASP A 85 -7.43 -18.87 -7.88
CA ASP A 85 -8.23 -19.61 -6.89
C ASP A 85 -8.01 -19.14 -5.44
N LEU A 86 -7.79 -17.82 -5.26
CA LEU A 86 -7.62 -17.20 -3.96
C LEU A 86 -8.97 -16.78 -3.36
N PRO A 87 -9.08 -16.67 -2.01
CA PRO A 87 -10.31 -16.30 -1.35
C PRO A 87 -10.88 -14.96 -1.87
N TYR A 88 -12.08 -15.00 -2.43
CA TYR A 88 -12.71 -13.84 -3.09
C TYR A 88 -13.16 -12.75 -2.11
N ASN A 89 -13.26 -13.06 -0.81
CA ASN A 89 -13.55 -12.08 0.24
C ASN A 89 -12.38 -11.12 0.50
N LEU A 90 -11.15 -11.44 0.08
CA LEU A 90 -10.01 -10.53 0.17
C LEU A 90 -10.26 -9.25 -0.65
N ASN A 91 -9.78 -8.13 -0.16
CA ASN A 91 -9.83 -6.84 -0.81
C ASN A 91 -8.49 -6.11 -0.65
N VAL A 92 -8.32 -4.97 -1.32
CA VAL A 92 -7.06 -4.19 -1.24
C VAL A 92 -6.74 -3.76 0.20
N HIS A 93 -7.77 -3.51 1.01
CA HIS A 93 -7.60 -3.18 2.42
C HIS A 93 -7.08 -4.36 3.24
N SER A 94 -7.47 -5.58 2.88
CA SER A 94 -6.95 -6.81 3.49
C SER A 94 -5.43 -6.95 3.30
N LEU A 95 -4.89 -6.56 2.13
CA LEU A 95 -3.44 -6.54 1.90
C LEU A 95 -2.72 -5.59 2.84
N ARG A 96 -3.31 -4.42 3.08
CA ARG A 96 -2.80 -3.44 4.04
C ARG A 96 -2.78 -4.01 5.47
N HIS A 97 -3.85 -4.69 5.88
CA HIS A 97 -3.92 -5.37 7.18
C HIS A 97 -2.88 -6.49 7.28
N THR A 98 -2.73 -7.30 6.23
CA THR A 98 -1.71 -8.36 6.20
C THR A 98 -0.30 -7.78 6.34
N ASN A 99 0.02 -6.71 5.61
CA ASN A 99 1.31 -6.04 5.71
C ASN A 99 1.59 -5.57 7.15
N ALA A 100 0.65 -4.88 7.78
CA ALA A 100 0.79 -4.42 9.14
C ALA A 100 0.97 -5.57 10.13
N SER A 101 0.16 -6.64 10.00
CA SER A 101 0.27 -7.82 10.86
C SER A 101 1.63 -8.51 10.73
N LEU A 102 2.16 -8.61 9.51
CA LEU A 102 3.48 -9.18 9.26
C LEU A 102 4.60 -8.33 9.85
N LEU A 103 4.52 -7.01 9.72
CA LEU A 103 5.51 -6.09 10.32
C LEU A 103 5.52 -6.22 11.85
N ILE A 104 4.35 -6.23 12.48
CA ILE A 104 4.21 -6.39 13.92
C ILE A 104 4.70 -7.77 14.39
N ALA A 105 4.38 -8.83 13.63
CA ALA A 105 4.82 -10.18 13.93
C ALA A 105 6.35 -10.35 13.81
N ASN A 106 7.03 -9.46 13.09
CA ASN A 106 8.48 -9.38 12.96
C ASN A 106 9.09 -8.26 13.82
N ASP A 107 8.48 -7.97 14.96
CA ASP A 107 8.99 -7.06 16.01
C ASP A 107 9.16 -5.59 15.53
N THR A 108 8.51 -5.18 14.43
CA THR A 108 8.50 -3.76 14.04
C THR A 108 7.63 -2.98 15.03
N ASP A 109 8.14 -1.87 15.53
CA ASP A 109 7.41 -1.03 16.48
C ASP A 109 6.15 -0.41 15.88
N VAL A 110 5.15 -0.19 16.72
CA VAL A 110 3.81 0.27 16.30
C VAL A 110 3.82 1.66 15.68
N ALA A 111 4.70 2.53 16.15
CA ALA A 111 4.79 3.90 15.64
C ALA A 111 5.31 3.88 14.20
N THR A 112 6.32 3.06 13.92
CA THR A 112 6.83 2.82 12.57
C THR A 112 5.74 2.22 11.67
N VAL A 113 5.03 1.18 12.10
CA VAL A 113 3.93 0.59 11.34
C VAL A 113 2.83 1.61 11.06
N SER A 114 2.43 2.39 12.07
CA SER A 114 1.43 3.46 11.93
C SER A 114 1.85 4.52 10.90
N SER A 115 3.11 4.94 10.94
CA SER A 115 3.70 5.89 9.99
C SER A 115 3.69 5.34 8.57
N LEU A 116 4.14 4.10 8.35
CA LEU A 116 4.13 3.42 7.05
C LEU A 116 2.72 3.30 6.48
N LEU A 117 1.75 3.01 7.34
CA LEU A 117 0.34 2.96 6.95
C LEU A 117 -0.26 4.35 6.72
N GLY A 118 0.33 5.42 7.26
CA GLY A 118 -0.20 6.78 7.20
C GLY A 118 -1.46 6.95 8.05
N HIS A 119 -1.52 6.29 9.20
CA HIS A 119 -2.52 6.58 10.21
C HIS A 119 -2.20 7.90 10.90
N ALA A 120 -3.20 8.75 11.09
CA ALA A 120 -3.03 10.03 11.76
C ALA A 120 -2.70 9.87 13.26
N GLN A 121 -3.11 8.75 13.85
CA GLN A 121 -2.89 8.40 15.25
C GLN A 121 -2.42 6.95 15.39
N VAL A 122 -1.45 6.72 16.25
CA VAL A 122 -0.90 5.39 16.53
C VAL A 122 -1.94 4.48 17.19
N SER A 123 -2.88 5.06 17.97
CA SER A 123 -3.99 4.34 18.60
C SER A 123 -4.80 3.53 17.59
N THR A 124 -5.02 4.08 16.37
CA THR A 124 -5.72 3.35 15.29
C THR A 124 -5.01 2.03 14.92
N THR A 125 -3.68 2.01 14.95
CA THR A 125 -2.90 0.79 14.69
C THR A 125 -2.98 -0.15 15.89
N LEU A 126 -2.88 0.37 17.11
CA LEU A 126 -3.01 -0.43 18.33
C LEU A 126 -4.36 -1.12 18.42
N ASP A 127 -5.45 -0.40 18.22
CA ASP A 127 -6.82 -0.94 18.30
C ASP A 127 -7.06 -2.09 17.31
N ILE A 128 -6.53 -1.96 16.08
CA ILE A 128 -6.71 -2.96 15.03
C ILE A 128 -5.86 -4.23 15.29
N TYR A 129 -4.66 -4.07 15.89
CA TYR A 129 -3.67 -5.14 15.99
C TYR A 129 -3.37 -5.59 17.43
N THR A 130 -4.25 -5.26 18.40
CA THR A 130 -4.10 -5.60 19.84
C THR A 130 -3.76 -7.08 20.06
N HIS A 131 -4.42 -7.99 19.32
CA HIS A 131 -4.17 -9.44 19.45
C HIS A 131 -2.77 -9.88 19.00
N ALA A 132 -2.13 -9.16 18.07
CA ALA A 132 -0.77 -9.44 17.65
C ALA A 132 0.25 -9.05 18.73
N PHE A 133 -0.07 -8.07 19.57
CA PHE A 133 0.80 -7.62 20.67
C PHE A 133 0.81 -8.53 21.89
N ASP A 134 -0.22 -9.35 22.10
CA ASP A 134 -0.24 -10.25 23.27
C ASP A 134 0.85 -11.31 23.22
N LYS A 135 1.24 -11.78 22.02
CA LYS A 135 2.41 -12.65 21.84
C LYS A 135 3.72 -11.94 22.19
N ASN A 136 3.83 -10.67 21.83
CA ASN A 136 5.04 -9.88 22.06
C ASN A 136 5.21 -9.52 23.54
N LYS A 137 4.14 -9.40 24.34
CA LYS A 137 4.21 -9.17 25.79
C LYS A 137 4.92 -10.31 26.50
N LYS A 138 4.64 -11.57 26.15
CA LYS A 138 5.31 -12.74 26.73
C LYS A 138 6.79 -12.75 26.33
N ALA A 139 7.10 -12.55 25.05
CA ALA A 139 8.48 -12.48 24.58
C ALA A 139 9.28 -11.32 25.23
N ALA A 140 8.63 -10.17 25.48
CA ALA A 140 9.24 -9.06 26.20
C ALA A 140 9.58 -9.40 27.65
N SER A 141 8.71 -10.15 28.35
CA SER A 141 8.98 -10.65 29.71
C SER A 141 10.19 -11.61 29.74
N ASP A 142 10.25 -12.51 28.75
CA ASP A 142 11.36 -13.46 28.62
C ASP A 142 12.68 -12.72 28.29
N LYS A 143 12.66 -11.71 27.44
CA LYS A 143 13.81 -10.84 27.15
C LYS A 143 14.28 -10.09 28.39
N LEU A 144 13.35 -9.55 29.19
CA LEU A 144 13.71 -8.86 30.45
C LEU A 144 14.37 -9.82 31.45
N HIS A 145 13.79 -11.01 31.61
CA HIS A 145 14.37 -12.06 32.48
C HIS A 145 15.83 -12.39 32.08
N ASN A 146 16.04 -12.61 30.77
CA ASN A 146 17.38 -12.90 30.24
C ASN A 146 18.34 -11.71 30.37
N ALA A 147 17.86 -10.47 30.26
CA ALA A 147 18.69 -9.26 30.38
C ALA A 147 19.10 -8.97 31.83
N LEU A 148 18.33 -9.47 32.80
CA LEU A 148 18.64 -9.32 34.23
C LEU A 148 19.54 -10.45 34.77
N GLU A 149 19.91 -11.43 33.93
CA GLU A 149 20.73 -12.60 34.32
C GLU A 149 20.23 -13.33 35.60
N ILE A 150 18.89 -13.39 35.76
CA ILE A 150 18.25 -14.04 36.92
C ILE A 150 17.84 -15.46 36.54
#